data_09b2908c761e987f67c042c693548bbd
#
_entry.id   09b2908c761e987f67c042c693548bbd
#
_cell.length_a   1.000
_cell.length_b   1.000
_cell.length_c   1.000
_cell.angle_alpha   90.00
_cell.angle_beta   90.00
_cell.angle_gamma   90.00
#
_symmetry.space_group_name_H-M   'P 1'
#
loop_
_entity.id
_entity.type
_entity.pdbx_description
1 polymer ?
#
loop_
_entity_poly.entity_id
_entity_poly.type
_entity_poly.pdbx_seq_one_letter_code
_entity_poly.pdbx_strand_id
1 'polypeptide(L)'
;MNLKAKISSRQFFSLLLLSRFISVLTYSPIYNAGLNSSDYLIAGVIGMIMVLFSCLPLALIYKSNDNRSVLDMAYEISPIYSKIISVLYILLFLFYAFSTLSRLDLFSGTVIFRESDTKVFVVLSVLLACYSAYLGLEALGRAGAISLFVFSVSFVFIIVTMLSKLDLNNFSPVFYDGAGRVISAGQTMAVRTIEPAAMAVLFPRVSGNKKRGFFIWLSVLAAFLEIVFFFTFSGLGD
;
A
#
# COMPACT_ATOMS: atom_id res chain seq x y z
N MET A 1 -6.16 -30.75 0.85
CA MET A 1 -6.58 -29.35 0.63
C MET A 1 -5.97 -28.89 -0.69
N ASN A 2 -6.76 -28.65 -1.73
CA ASN A 2 -6.25 -28.37 -3.07
C ASN A 2 -5.62 -26.97 -3.15
N LEU A 3 -4.31 -26.89 -2.97
CA LEU A 3 -3.49 -25.67 -2.92
C LEU A 3 -3.23 -25.02 -4.30
N LYS A 4 -4.10 -25.26 -5.30
CA LYS A 4 -3.91 -24.79 -6.69
C LYS A 4 -4.69 -23.52 -7.04
N ALA A 5 -5.27 -22.80 -6.09
CA ALA A 5 -5.88 -21.51 -6.40
C ALA A 5 -4.79 -20.51 -6.84
N LYS A 6 -4.71 -20.26 -8.14
CA LYS A 6 -3.82 -19.28 -8.75
C LYS A 6 -4.62 -18.05 -9.12
N ILE A 7 -4.14 -16.88 -8.73
CA ILE A 7 -4.68 -15.60 -9.20
C ILE A 7 -3.86 -15.06 -10.36
N SER A 8 -4.48 -14.27 -11.22
CA SER A 8 -3.75 -13.62 -12.30
C SER A 8 -2.85 -12.48 -11.75
N SER A 9 -1.75 -12.22 -12.45
CA SER A 9 -0.85 -11.09 -12.12
C SER A 9 -1.62 -9.76 -12.03
N ARG A 10 -2.60 -9.52 -12.91
CA ARG A 10 -3.43 -8.32 -12.86
C ARG A 10 -4.22 -8.21 -11.56
N GLN A 11 -4.94 -9.28 -11.17
CA GLN A 11 -5.72 -9.31 -9.93
C GLN A 11 -4.86 -9.10 -8.70
N PHE A 12 -3.68 -9.73 -8.65
CA PHE A 12 -2.75 -9.61 -7.55
C PHE A 12 -2.26 -8.16 -7.38
N PHE A 13 -1.75 -7.56 -8.46
CA PHE A 13 -1.26 -6.18 -8.40
C PHE A 13 -2.37 -5.15 -8.22
N SER A 14 -3.60 -5.43 -8.69
CA SER A 14 -4.78 -4.60 -8.38
C SER A 14 -5.11 -4.59 -6.90
N LEU A 15 -5.02 -5.74 -6.22
CA LEU A 15 -5.19 -5.81 -4.76
C LEU A 15 -4.14 -4.98 -4.02
N LEU A 16 -2.87 -5.10 -4.41
CA LEU A 16 -1.79 -4.34 -3.79
C LEU A 16 -1.92 -2.83 -4.02
N LEU A 17 -2.34 -2.41 -5.23
CA LEU A 17 -2.62 -1.01 -5.51
C LEU A 17 -3.77 -0.48 -4.66
N LEU A 18 -4.90 -1.22 -4.61
CA LEU A 18 -6.07 -0.82 -3.86
C LEU A 18 -5.76 -0.67 -2.37
N SER A 19 -5.04 -1.65 -1.79
CA SER A 19 -4.59 -1.59 -0.39
C SER A 19 -3.80 -0.31 -0.10
N ARG A 20 -2.89 0.04 -1.01
CA ARG A 20 -2.05 1.23 -0.85
C ARG A 20 -2.83 2.52 -1.07
N PHE A 21 -3.68 2.58 -2.09
CA PHE A 21 -4.50 3.75 -2.40
C PHE A 21 -5.41 4.13 -1.23
N ILE A 22 -6.12 3.15 -0.68
CA ILE A 22 -6.96 3.36 0.50
C ILE A 22 -6.12 3.86 1.68
N SER A 23 -4.97 3.24 1.93
CA SER A 23 -4.08 3.62 3.03
C SER A 23 -3.55 5.06 2.90
N VAL A 24 -3.27 5.52 1.67
CA VAL A 24 -2.81 6.90 1.42
C VAL A 24 -3.91 7.91 1.61
N LEU A 25 -5.13 7.64 1.10
CA LEU A 25 -6.25 8.58 1.18
C LEU A 25 -6.85 8.68 2.58
N THR A 26 -6.91 7.57 3.32
CA THR A 26 -7.52 7.57 4.66
C THR A 26 -6.59 8.11 5.73
N TYR A 27 -5.30 7.88 5.60
CA TYR A 27 -4.30 8.39 6.55
C TYR A 27 -2.91 8.33 5.95
N SER A 28 -2.38 9.45 5.55
CA SER A 28 -0.95 9.55 5.23
C SER A 28 -0.18 10.04 6.44
N PRO A 29 0.73 9.23 7.00
CA PRO A 29 1.58 9.66 8.10
C PRO A 29 2.54 10.79 7.73
N ILE A 30 2.70 11.01 6.45
CA ILE A 30 3.52 12.09 5.93
C ILE A 30 2.91 13.46 6.29
N TYR A 31 1.57 13.57 6.37
CA TYR A 31 0.89 14.80 6.80
C TYR A 31 1.23 15.23 8.23
N ASN A 32 1.73 14.32 9.06
CA ASN A 32 2.18 14.62 10.41
C ASN A 32 3.65 15.01 10.50
N ALA A 33 4.36 15.02 9.38
CA ALA A 33 5.78 15.38 9.37
C ALA A 33 6.01 16.90 9.50
N GLY A 34 4.96 17.71 9.32
CA GLY A 34 5.02 19.17 9.39
C GLY A 34 5.98 19.77 8.37
N LEU A 35 6.00 19.19 7.16
CA LEU A 35 6.79 19.67 6.04
C LEU A 35 6.04 20.73 5.26
N ASN A 36 6.77 21.59 4.57
CA ASN A 36 6.23 22.50 3.57
C ASN A 36 5.69 21.71 2.35
N SER A 37 4.71 22.21 1.64
CA SER A 37 3.99 21.57 0.54
C SER A 37 4.91 21.00 -0.55
N SER A 38 5.94 21.74 -0.96
CA SER A 38 6.93 21.29 -1.94
C SER A 38 7.77 20.11 -1.44
N ASP A 39 8.09 20.09 -0.15
CA ASP A 39 8.96 19.10 0.47
C ASP A 39 8.26 17.74 0.61
N TYR A 40 6.92 17.71 0.64
CA TYR A 40 6.15 16.48 0.56
C TYR A 40 6.28 15.76 -0.79
N LEU A 41 6.32 16.47 -1.91
CA LEU A 41 6.55 15.85 -3.23
C LEU A 41 7.94 15.21 -3.28
N ILE A 42 8.96 15.91 -2.79
CA ILE A 42 10.32 15.38 -2.77
C ILE A 42 10.41 14.16 -1.84
N ALA A 43 9.76 14.21 -0.67
CA ALA A 43 9.68 13.07 0.25
C ALA A 43 8.97 11.87 -0.38
N GLY A 44 7.93 12.11 -1.20
CA GLY A 44 7.25 11.10 -1.98
C GLY A 44 8.19 10.35 -2.92
N VAL A 45 8.95 11.08 -3.73
CA VAL A 45 9.95 10.49 -4.65
C VAL A 45 11.01 9.70 -3.87
N ILE A 46 11.56 10.25 -2.78
CA ILE A 46 12.53 9.55 -1.93
C ILE A 46 11.93 8.28 -1.35
N GLY A 47 10.69 8.33 -0.85
CA GLY A 47 9.97 7.19 -0.32
C GLY A 47 9.81 6.08 -1.37
N MET A 48 9.46 6.43 -2.60
CA MET A 48 9.34 5.46 -3.70
C MET A 48 10.67 4.82 -4.09
N ILE A 49 11.76 5.58 -4.08
CA ILE A 49 13.11 5.05 -4.28
C ILE A 49 13.46 4.05 -3.18
N MET A 50 13.16 4.36 -1.92
CA MET A 50 13.39 3.44 -0.79
C MET A 50 12.53 2.18 -0.89
N VAL A 51 11.27 2.28 -1.34
CA VAL A 51 10.42 1.11 -1.64
C VAL A 51 11.03 0.24 -2.73
N LEU A 52 11.57 0.83 -3.78
CA LEU A 52 12.27 0.10 -4.84
C LEU A 52 13.48 -0.67 -4.27
N PHE A 53 14.28 -0.04 -3.42
CA PHE A 53 15.41 -0.71 -2.74
C PHE A 53 14.93 -1.85 -1.83
N SER A 54 13.82 -1.70 -1.11
CA SER A 54 13.25 -2.76 -0.28
C SER A 54 12.77 -3.97 -1.08
N CYS A 55 12.48 -3.79 -2.37
CA CYS A 55 12.11 -4.86 -3.29
C CYS A 55 13.31 -5.58 -3.91
N LEU A 56 14.55 -5.06 -3.79
CA LEU A 56 15.74 -5.70 -4.38
C LEU A 56 15.99 -7.13 -3.88
N PRO A 57 15.92 -7.44 -2.56
CA PRO A 57 16.08 -8.80 -2.08
C PRO A 57 15.08 -9.76 -2.72
N LEU A 58 13.82 -9.28 -2.88
CA LEU A 58 12.76 -10.06 -3.52
C LEU A 58 13.08 -10.36 -4.98
N ALA A 59 13.58 -9.37 -5.73
CA ALA A 59 13.98 -9.56 -7.12
C ALA A 59 15.13 -10.55 -7.28
N LEU A 60 16.12 -10.53 -6.36
CA LEU A 60 17.24 -11.46 -6.34
C LEU A 60 16.77 -12.89 -6.05
N ILE A 61 15.89 -13.08 -5.08
CA ILE A 61 15.31 -14.37 -4.73
C ILE A 61 14.57 -14.97 -5.93
N TYR A 62 13.72 -14.17 -6.59
CA TYR A 62 12.93 -14.67 -7.72
C TYR A 62 13.72 -14.82 -9.03
N LYS A 63 14.88 -14.20 -9.15
CA LYS A 63 15.79 -14.45 -10.27
C LYS A 63 16.46 -15.82 -10.17
N SER A 64 16.74 -16.26 -8.96
CA SER A 64 17.46 -17.52 -8.71
C SER A 64 16.55 -18.75 -8.59
N ASN A 65 15.26 -18.57 -8.32
CA ASN A 65 14.41 -19.67 -7.91
C ASN A 65 12.97 -19.51 -8.44
N ASP A 66 12.63 -20.31 -9.45
CA ASP A 66 11.29 -20.30 -10.05
C ASP A 66 10.21 -20.84 -9.09
N ASN A 67 9.21 -20.00 -8.82
CA ASN A 67 7.94 -20.36 -8.18
C ASN A 67 7.97 -20.86 -6.73
N ARG A 68 8.99 -20.55 -5.93
CA ARG A 68 9.01 -20.88 -4.49
C ARG A 68 8.75 -19.64 -3.64
N SER A 69 8.03 -19.78 -2.54
CA SER A 69 7.89 -18.72 -1.55
C SER A 69 9.14 -18.61 -0.68
N VAL A 70 9.31 -17.48 -0.01
CA VAL A 70 10.38 -17.33 0.99
C VAL A 70 10.24 -18.37 2.10
N LEU A 71 9.00 -18.81 2.41
CA LEU A 71 8.75 -19.86 3.40
C LEU A 71 9.21 -21.25 2.92
N ASP A 72 9.01 -21.55 1.62
CA ASP A 72 9.48 -22.81 1.03
C ASP A 72 11.00 -22.87 1.01
N MET A 73 11.67 -21.77 0.68
CA MET A 73 13.14 -21.67 0.72
C MET A 73 13.69 -21.81 2.15
N ALA A 74 13.03 -21.17 3.12
CA ALA A 74 13.42 -21.31 4.52
C ALA A 74 13.27 -22.75 5.00
N TYR A 75 12.28 -23.49 4.50
CA TYR A 75 12.08 -24.90 4.83
C TYR A 75 13.20 -25.80 4.29
N GLU A 76 13.73 -25.50 3.12
CA GLU A 76 14.88 -26.24 2.56
C GLU A 76 16.15 -26.07 3.37
N ILE A 77 16.34 -24.92 4.03
CA ILE A 77 17.48 -24.70 4.93
C ILE A 77 17.28 -25.47 6.23
N SER A 78 16.12 -25.31 6.86
CA SER A 78 15.76 -26.04 8.09
C SER A 78 14.25 -25.90 8.37
N PRO A 79 13.56 -26.98 8.78
CA PRO A 79 12.16 -26.91 9.22
C PRO A 79 11.94 -25.96 10.41
N ILE A 80 12.93 -25.84 11.30
CA ILE A 80 12.86 -24.91 12.45
C ILE A 80 12.94 -23.48 11.97
N TYR A 81 13.86 -23.19 11.05
CA TYR A 81 14.03 -21.86 10.48
C TYR A 81 12.76 -21.39 9.75
N SER A 82 12.12 -22.27 8.97
CA SER A 82 10.84 -21.99 8.33
C SER A 82 9.73 -21.66 9.33
N LYS A 83 9.65 -22.36 10.46
CA LYS A 83 8.67 -22.06 11.51
C LYS A 83 8.90 -20.67 12.12
N ILE A 84 10.15 -20.31 12.41
CA ILE A 84 10.49 -18.99 12.96
C ILE A 84 10.08 -17.90 11.97
N ILE A 85 10.46 -18.02 10.70
CA ILE A 85 10.10 -17.05 9.66
C ILE A 85 8.58 -16.97 9.50
N SER A 86 7.88 -18.10 9.52
CA SER A 86 6.40 -18.11 9.43
C SER A 86 5.75 -17.34 10.58
N VAL A 87 6.24 -17.52 11.80
CA VAL A 87 5.75 -16.77 12.98
C VAL A 87 6.01 -15.27 12.81
N LEU A 88 7.20 -14.88 12.34
CA LEU A 88 7.52 -13.47 12.10
C LEU A 88 6.61 -12.85 11.03
N TYR A 89 6.31 -13.56 9.94
CA TYR A 89 5.35 -13.08 8.93
C TYR A 89 3.92 -12.96 9.49
N ILE A 90 3.48 -13.92 10.31
CA ILE A 90 2.17 -13.84 10.98
C ILE A 90 2.10 -12.61 11.87
N LEU A 91 3.10 -12.37 12.71
CA LEU A 91 3.17 -11.20 13.58
C LEU A 91 3.20 -9.89 12.78
N LEU A 92 3.97 -9.84 11.69
CA LEU A 92 4.03 -8.69 10.79
C LEU A 92 2.66 -8.36 10.20
N PHE A 93 1.95 -9.37 9.65
CA PHE A 93 0.65 -9.17 9.05
C PHE A 93 -0.43 -8.83 10.09
N LEU A 94 -0.38 -9.42 11.29
CA LEU A 94 -1.26 -9.05 12.40
C LEU A 94 -1.03 -7.59 12.83
N PHE A 95 0.21 -7.19 13.02
CA PHE A 95 0.54 -5.80 13.34
C PHE A 95 0.02 -4.82 12.28
N TYR A 96 0.19 -5.17 11.01
CA TYR A 96 -0.34 -4.36 9.93
C TYR A 96 -1.87 -4.32 9.90
N ALA A 97 -2.54 -5.44 10.16
CA ALA A 97 -3.99 -5.51 10.26
C ALA A 97 -4.53 -4.62 11.39
N PHE A 98 -3.95 -4.70 12.59
CA PHE A 98 -4.31 -3.81 13.70
C PHE A 98 -4.07 -2.34 13.38
N SER A 99 -2.92 -2.02 12.79
CA SER A 99 -2.62 -0.65 12.37
C SER A 99 -3.60 -0.12 11.31
N THR A 100 -4.06 -0.98 10.41
CA THR A 100 -5.05 -0.60 9.39
C THR A 100 -6.43 -0.39 9.99
N LEU A 101 -6.86 -1.26 10.90
CA LEU A 101 -8.13 -1.12 11.63
C LEU A 101 -8.15 0.15 12.49
N SER A 102 -7.05 0.45 13.19
CA SER A 102 -6.93 1.69 13.97
C SER A 102 -7.06 2.95 13.11
N ARG A 103 -6.46 2.94 11.92
CA ARG A 103 -6.60 4.06 10.96
C ARG A 103 -8.01 4.17 10.40
N LEU A 104 -8.65 3.02 10.12
CA LEU A 104 -10.02 2.99 9.65
C LEU A 104 -10.98 3.55 10.73
N ASP A 105 -10.78 3.20 11.99
CA ASP A 105 -11.53 3.72 13.12
C ASP A 105 -11.37 5.25 13.23
N LEU A 106 -10.13 5.74 13.22
CA LEU A 106 -9.83 7.16 13.25
C LEU A 106 -10.47 7.92 12.08
N PHE A 107 -10.31 7.41 10.85
CA PHE A 107 -10.89 8.03 9.66
C PHE A 107 -12.42 8.03 9.71
N SER A 108 -13.03 6.92 10.13
CA SER A 108 -14.48 6.82 10.26
C SER A 108 -15.04 7.78 11.28
N GLY A 109 -14.38 7.92 12.43
CA GLY A 109 -14.81 8.84 13.49
C GLY A 109 -14.58 10.31 13.19
N THR A 110 -13.56 10.63 12.40
CA THR A 110 -13.26 12.05 12.09
C THR A 110 -13.98 12.55 10.86
N VAL A 111 -14.17 11.70 9.85
CA VAL A 111 -14.65 12.12 8.52
C VAL A 111 -16.08 11.67 8.24
N ILE A 112 -16.42 10.41 8.54
CA ILE A 112 -17.68 9.81 8.10
C ILE A 112 -18.76 9.91 9.19
N PHE A 113 -18.45 9.50 10.41
CA PHE A 113 -19.40 9.35 11.50
C PHE A 113 -18.97 10.13 12.76
N ARG A 114 -18.98 11.46 12.68
CA ARG A 114 -18.51 12.32 13.79
C ARG A 114 -19.30 12.15 15.09
N GLU A 115 -20.56 11.72 15.02
CA GLU A 115 -21.48 11.60 16.17
C GLU A 115 -21.88 10.15 16.47
N SER A 116 -21.34 9.16 15.72
CA SER A 116 -21.73 7.76 15.85
C SER A 116 -20.60 6.89 16.42
N ASP A 117 -20.95 5.78 17.08
CA ASP A 117 -19.97 4.81 17.55
C ASP A 117 -19.32 4.07 16.38
N THR A 118 -18.05 4.38 16.12
CA THR A 118 -17.25 3.79 15.03
C THR A 118 -16.94 2.31 15.23
N LYS A 119 -17.10 1.78 16.44
CA LYS A 119 -16.83 0.37 16.78
C LYS A 119 -17.65 -0.60 15.94
N VAL A 120 -18.91 -0.26 15.66
CA VAL A 120 -19.77 -1.10 14.80
C VAL A 120 -19.16 -1.23 13.41
N PHE A 121 -18.65 -0.13 12.85
CA PHE A 121 -18.01 -0.12 11.54
C PHE A 121 -16.71 -0.95 11.51
N VAL A 122 -15.91 -0.86 12.57
CA VAL A 122 -14.69 -1.67 12.72
C VAL A 122 -15.03 -3.16 12.83
N VAL A 123 -16.03 -3.54 13.63
CA VAL A 123 -16.47 -4.94 13.77
C VAL A 123 -16.96 -5.49 12.43
N LEU A 124 -17.81 -4.75 11.70
CA LEU A 124 -18.28 -5.16 10.39
C LEU A 124 -17.12 -5.33 9.39
N SER A 125 -16.13 -4.46 9.44
CA SER A 125 -14.93 -4.56 8.59
C SER A 125 -14.11 -5.82 8.90
N VAL A 126 -13.96 -6.18 10.17
CA VAL A 126 -13.30 -7.43 10.59
C VAL A 126 -14.08 -8.66 10.10
N LEU A 127 -15.40 -8.67 10.30
CA LEU A 127 -16.24 -9.78 9.81
C LEU A 127 -16.14 -9.95 8.29
N LEU A 128 -16.18 -8.84 7.56
CA LEU A 128 -16.00 -8.85 6.10
C LEU A 128 -14.62 -9.36 5.69
N ALA A 129 -13.57 -8.97 6.41
CA ALA A 129 -12.20 -9.45 6.17
C ALA A 129 -12.09 -10.96 6.43
N CYS A 130 -12.67 -11.47 7.52
CA CYS A 130 -12.72 -12.90 7.82
C CYS A 130 -13.49 -13.68 6.76
N TYR A 131 -14.65 -13.18 6.35
CA TYR A 131 -15.43 -13.78 5.27
C TYR A 131 -14.68 -13.82 3.94
N SER A 132 -14.02 -12.71 3.60
CA SER A 132 -13.20 -12.61 2.39
C SER A 132 -12.01 -13.58 2.41
N ALA A 133 -11.37 -13.75 3.57
CA ALA A 133 -10.31 -14.73 3.76
C ALA A 133 -10.82 -16.17 3.60
N TYR A 134 -12.03 -16.45 4.07
CA TYR A 134 -12.69 -17.76 3.90
C TYR A 134 -12.98 -18.07 2.41
N LEU A 135 -13.42 -17.08 1.63
CA LEU A 135 -13.66 -17.22 0.19
C LEU A 135 -12.36 -17.46 -0.61
N GLY A 136 -11.22 -17.08 -0.05
CA GLY A 136 -9.90 -17.34 -0.63
C GLY A 136 -9.41 -16.26 -1.57
N LEU A 137 -8.14 -16.43 -1.99
CA LEU A 137 -7.37 -15.43 -2.71
C LEU A 137 -7.95 -15.06 -4.08
N GLU A 138 -8.61 -15.99 -4.75
CA GLU A 138 -9.21 -15.74 -6.07
C GLU A 138 -10.43 -14.80 -5.98
N ALA A 139 -11.31 -15.02 -5.00
CA ALA A 139 -12.45 -14.15 -4.75
C ALA A 139 -12.01 -12.73 -4.38
N LEU A 140 -11.01 -12.62 -3.49
CA LEU A 140 -10.36 -11.36 -3.15
C LEU A 140 -9.78 -10.66 -4.39
N GLY A 141 -9.09 -11.42 -5.26
CA GLY A 141 -8.50 -10.88 -6.47
C GLY A 141 -9.52 -10.28 -7.45
N ARG A 142 -10.67 -10.94 -7.59
CA ARG A 142 -11.77 -10.45 -8.44
C ARG A 142 -12.43 -9.21 -7.83
N ALA A 143 -12.75 -9.26 -6.54
CA ALA A 143 -13.33 -8.13 -5.83
C ALA A 143 -12.40 -6.91 -5.87
N GLY A 144 -11.10 -7.11 -5.61
CA GLY A 144 -10.09 -6.05 -5.66
C GLY A 144 -9.95 -5.39 -7.03
N ALA A 145 -10.06 -6.16 -8.11
CA ALA A 145 -10.02 -5.60 -9.47
C ALA A 145 -11.23 -4.71 -9.77
N ILE A 146 -12.43 -5.14 -9.36
CA ILE A 146 -13.66 -4.33 -9.51
C ILE A 146 -13.57 -3.08 -8.65
N SER A 147 -13.19 -3.22 -7.38
CA SER A 147 -13.05 -2.09 -6.47
C SER A 147 -12.01 -1.08 -6.95
N LEU A 148 -10.89 -1.53 -7.51
CA LEU A 148 -9.88 -0.65 -8.08
C LEU A 148 -10.44 0.16 -9.27
N PHE A 149 -11.26 -0.45 -10.11
CA PHE A 149 -11.90 0.24 -11.22
C PHE A 149 -12.85 1.35 -10.72
N VAL A 150 -13.74 1.02 -9.79
CA VAL A 150 -14.68 2.00 -9.17
C VAL A 150 -13.90 3.14 -8.51
N PHE A 151 -12.87 2.77 -7.72
CA PHE A 151 -11.99 3.74 -7.08
C PHE A 151 -11.31 4.67 -8.09
N SER A 152 -10.77 4.13 -9.19
CA SER A 152 -10.10 4.93 -10.22
C SER A 152 -11.02 5.93 -10.88
N VAL A 153 -12.26 5.54 -11.18
CA VAL A 153 -13.28 6.45 -11.73
C VAL A 153 -13.61 7.57 -10.75
N SER A 154 -13.83 7.22 -9.47
CA SER A 154 -14.12 8.22 -8.42
C SER A 154 -12.94 9.17 -8.21
N PHE A 155 -11.72 8.65 -8.25
CA PHE A 155 -10.50 9.44 -8.08
C PHE A 155 -10.30 10.44 -9.23
N VAL A 156 -10.54 10.02 -10.48
CA VAL A 156 -10.50 10.94 -11.64
C VAL A 156 -11.54 12.04 -11.49
N PHE A 157 -12.75 11.71 -11.04
CA PHE A 157 -13.79 12.71 -10.79
C PHE A 157 -13.36 13.74 -9.74
N ILE A 158 -12.75 13.30 -8.62
CA ILE A 158 -12.21 14.20 -7.59
C ILE A 158 -11.15 15.13 -8.19
N ILE A 159 -10.19 14.57 -8.94
CA ILE A 159 -9.14 15.37 -9.61
C ILE A 159 -9.76 16.46 -10.48
N VAL A 160 -10.70 16.10 -11.33
CA VAL A 160 -11.36 17.07 -12.24
C VAL A 160 -12.04 18.19 -11.46
N THR A 161 -12.70 17.89 -10.34
CA THR A 161 -13.34 18.93 -9.51
C THR A 161 -12.34 19.82 -8.78
N MET A 162 -11.12 19.35 -8.52
CA MET A 162 -10.07 20.12 -7.86
C MET A 162 -9.27 21.00 -8.82
N LEU A 163 -9.32 20.77 -10.13
CA LEU A 163 -8.53 21.54 -11.11
C LEU A 163 -8.74 23.06 -11.02
N SER A 164 -9.94 23.50 -10.68
CA SER A 164 -10.27 24.93 -10.55
C SER A 164 -9.76 25.60 -9.27
N LYS A 165 -9.24 24.82 -8.33
CA LYS A 165 -8.79 25.28 -7.00
C LYS A 165 -7.27 25.24 -6.83
N LEU A 166 -6.53 24.92 -7.90
CA LEU A 166 -5.08 24.79 -7.83
C LEU A 166 -4.39 26.14 -7.69
N ASP A 167 -3.56 26.28 -6.68
CA ASP A 167 -2.63 27.38 -6.52
C ASP A 167 -1.18 26.85 -6.46
N LEU A 168 -0.42 27.14 -7.51
CA LEU A 168 0.98 26.70 -7.61
C LEU A 168 1.93 27.47 -6.68
N ASN A 169 1.50 28.62 -6.16
CA ASN A 169 2.30 29.38 -5.21
C ASN A 169 2.50 28.65 -3.89
N ASN A 170 1.59 27.72 -3.55
CA ASN A 170 1.69 26.87 -2.36
C ASN A 170 2.93 25.94 -2.36
N PHE A 171 3.63 25.80 -3.49
CA PHE A 171 4.85 25.01 -3.58
C PHE A 171 6.15 25.82 -3.39
N SER A 172 6.05 27.03 -2.94
CA SER A 172 7.21 27.90 -2.65
C SER A 172 7.30 28.22 -1.16
N PRO A 173 8.49 28.15 -0.53
CA PRO A 173 9.80 27.81 -1.08
C PRO A 173 10.06 26.28 -1.13
N VAL A 174 10.99 25.84 -2.00
CA VAL A 174 11.41 24.45 -2.12
C VAL A 174 12.57 24.15 -1.15
N PHE A 175 12.59 22.96 -0.55
CA PHE A 175 13.60 22.53 0.44
C PHE A 175 13.68 23.40 1.71
N TYR A 176 12.56 23.98 2.09
CA TYR A 176 12.49 24.85 3.27
C TYR A 176 12.83 24.14 4.58
N ASP A 177 12.37 22.90 4.73
CA ASP A 177 12.52 22.11 5.94
C ASP A 177 13.87 21.42 6.08
N GLY A 178 14.69 21.48 5.05
CA GLY A 178 16.00 20.85 5.00
C GLY A 178 15.97 19.35 4.70
N ALA A 179 17.06 18.87 4.09
CA ALA A 179 17.14 17.51 3.56
C ALA A 179 16.89 16.41 4.61
N GLY A 180 17.28 16.62 5.87
CA GLY A 180 17.10 15.62 6.93
C GLY A 180 15.63 15.30 7.21
N ARG A 181 14.76 16.31 7.29
CA ARG A 181 13.32 16.13 7.51
C ARG A 181 12.66 15.47 6.31
N VAL A 182 13.00 15.91 5.11
CA VAL A 182 12.46 15.36 3.85
C VAL A 182 12.81 13.88 3.70
N ILE A 183 14.06 13.50 3.97
CA ILE A 183 14.50 12.09 3.94
C ILE A 183 13.77 11.27 5.00
N SER A 184 13.62 11.78 6.22
CA SER A 184 12.89 11.09 7.30
C SER A 184 11.43 10.85 6.96
N ALA A 185 10.77 11.82 6.32
CA ALA A 185 9.39 11.66 5.85
C ALA A 185 9.29 10.59 4.75
N GLY A 186 10.19 10.61 3.77
CA GLY A 186 10.27 9.56 2.74
C GLY A 186 10.53 8.17 3.33
N GLN A 187 11.41 8.06 4.32
CA GLN A 187 11.67 6.83 5.05
C GLN A 187 10.41 6.31 5.78
N THR A 188 9.69 7.19 6.45
CA THR A 188 8.43 6.85 7.14
C THR A 188 7.41 6.27 6.17
N MET A 189 7.33 6.83 4.96
CA MET A 189 6.48 6.33 3.89
C MET A 189 6.91 4.95 3.39
N ALA A 190 8.20 4.73 3.21
CA ALA A 190 8.75 3.47 2.73
C ALA A 190 8.56 2.33 3.75
N VAL A 191 8.84 2.56 5.02
CA VAL A 191 8.73 1.55 6.10
C VAL A 191 7.30 1.01 6.25
N ARG A 192 6.30 1.80 5.91
CA ARG A 192 4.88 1.39 5.97
C ARG A 192 4.41 0.62 4.73
N THR A 193 5.29 0.31 3.80
CA THR A 193 4.98 -0.45 2.59
C THR A 193 5.10 -1.95 2.87
N ILE A 194 3.97 -2.63 3.11
CA ILE A 194 3.94 -4.08 3.41
C ILE A 194 3.90 -4.95 2.15
N GLU A 195 3.63 -4.35 1.01
CA GLU A 195 3.43 -5.05 -0.25
C GLU A 195 4.61 -5.95 -0.66
N PRO A 196 5.88 -5.58 -0.44
CA PRO A 196 7.01 -6.48 -0.69
C PRO A 196 6.95 -7.77 0.15
N ALA A 197 6.50 -7.68 1.41
CA ALA A 197 6.31 -8.85 2.27
C ALA A 197 5.20 -9.77 1.76
N ALA A 198 4.08 -9.18 1.30
CA ALA A 198 2.99 -9.93 0.67
C ALA A 198 3.45 -10.60 -0.63
N MET A 199 4.23 -9.90 -1.46
CA MET A 199 4.84 -10.47 -2.66
C MET A 199 5.73 -11.66 -2.32
N ALA A 200 6.58 -11.57 -1.30
CA ALA A 200 7.50 -12.63 -0.89
C ALA A 200 6.81 -13.96 -0.59
N VAL A 201 5.59 -13.91 -0.05
CA VAL A 201 4.80 -15.10 0.31
C VAL A 201 3.88 -15.55 -0.83
N LEU A 202 3.26 -14.62 -1.55
CA LEU A 202 2.16 -14.92 -2.47
C LEU A 202 2.59 -15.08 -3.93
N PHE A 203 3.75 -14.60 -4.35
CA PHE A 203 4.22 -14.69 -5.74
C PHE A 203 4.16 -16.08 -6.37
N PRO A 204 4.45 -17.21 -5.66
CA PRO A 204 4.30 -18.54 -6.24
C PRO A 204 2.88 -18.88 -6.68
N ARG A 205 1.88 -18.23 -6.07
CA ARG A 205 0.45 -18.42 -6.39
C ARG A 205 -0.06 -17.48 -7.50
N VAL A 206 0.80 -16.59 -7.99
CA VAL A 206 0.48 -15.63 -9.05
C VAL A 206 0.84 -16.21 -10.40
N SER A 207 -0.11 -16.25 -11.33
CA SER A 207 0.06 -16.68 -12.71
C SER A 207 0.23 -15.48 -13.66
N GLY A 208 0.98 -15.67 -14.75
CA GLY A 208 1.22 -14.66 -15.77
C GLY A 208 2.53 -13.90 -15.58
N ASN A 209 2.66 -12.76 -16.29
CA ASN A 209 3.91 -11.99 -16.30
C ASN A 209 4.06 -11.12 -15.03
N LYS A 210 4.69 -11.69 -14.01
CA LYS A 210 4.92 -11.05 -12.71
C LYS A 210 5.83 -9.83 -12.82
N LYS A 211 6.86 -9.90 -13.67
CA LYS A 211 7.81 -8.80 -13.85
C LYS A 211 7.11 -7.56 -14.41
N ARG A 212 6.33 -7.73 -15.48
CA ARG A 212 5.55 -6.65 -16.06
C ARG A 212 4.53 -6.07 -15.04
N GLY A 213 3.84 -6.96 -14.30
CA GLY A 213 2.90 -6.55 -13.27
C GLY A 213 3.56 -5.72 -12.17
N PHE A 214 4.74 -6.12 -11.72
CA PHE A 214 5.51 -5.39 -10.71
C PHE A 214 5.89 -3.98 -11.18
N PHE A 215 6.42 -3.83 -12.38
CA PHE A 215 6.78 -2.51 -12.91
C PHE A 215 5.56 -1.61 -13.10
N ILE A 216 4.43 -2.16 -13.60
CA ILE A 216 3.18 -1.40 -13.71
C ILE A 216 2.70 -0.97 -12.31
N TRP A 217 2.71 -1.88 -11.33
CA TRP A 217 2.33 -1.57 -9.96
C TRP A 217 3.18 -0.44 -9.38
N LEU A 218 4.50 -0.51 -9.52
CA LEU A 218 5.42 0.49 -8.99
C LEU A 218 5.21 1.86 -9.66
N SER A 219 5.06 1.89 -10.99
CA SER A 219 4.86 3.14 -11.74
C SER A 219 3.51 3.79 -11.42
N VAL A 220 2.44 2.99 -11.34
CA VAL A 220 1.10 3.49 -11.01
C VAL A 220 1.06 3.99 -9.57
N LEU A 221 1.72 3.28 -8.65
CA LEU A 221 1.82 3.69 -7.26
C LEU A 221 2.55 5.01 -7.11
N ALA A 222 3.70 5.18 -7.78
CA ALA A 222 4.47 6.42 -7.77
C ALA A 222 3.63 7.59 -8.31
N ALA A 223 3.04 7.42 -9.49
CA ALA A 223 2.19 8.44 -10.09
C ALA A 223 1.00 8.81 -9.20
N PHE A 224 0.34 7.82 -8.60
CA PHE A 224 -0.79 8.06 -7.71
C PHE A 224 -0.38 8.89 -6.47
N LEU A 225 0.71 8.56 -5.83
CA LEU A 225 1.20 9.28 -4.66
C LEU A 225 1.53 10.73 -4.98
N GLU A 226 2.27 10.96 -6.07
CA GLU A 226 2.64 12.31 -6.48
C GLU A 226 1.41 13.13 -6.88
N ILE A 227 0.44 12.52 -7.57
CA ILE A 227 -0.83 13.19 -7.91
C ILE A 227 -1.60 13.54 -6.64
N VAL A 228 -1.73 12.63 -5.67
CA VAL A 228 -2.42 12.93 -4.41
C VAL A 228 -1.75 14.08 -3.68
N PHE A 229 -0.42 14.06 -3.53
CA PHE A 229 0.29 15.15 -2.86
C PHE A 229 0.17 16.46 -3.61
N PHE A 230 0.35 16.44 -4.93
CA PHE A 230 0.21 17.63 -5.75
C PHE A 230 -1.16 18.29 -5.58
N PHE A 231 -2.25 17.52 -5.74
CA PHE A 231 -3.60 18.08 -5.62
C PHE A 231 -3.96 18.47 -4.19
N THR A 232 -3.50 17.72 -3.18
CA THR A 232 -3.78 18.06 -1.78
C THR A 232 -3.14 19.39 -1.41
N PHE A 233 -1.84 19.54 -1.68
CA PHE A 233 -1.11 20.72 -1.25
C PHE A 233 -1.31 21.95 -2.16
N SER A 234 -1.56 21.75 -3.45
CA SER A 234 -1.94 22.87 -4.33
C SER A 234 -3.34 23.40 -4.07
N GLY A 235 -4.25 22.56 -3.61
CA GLY A 235 -5.64 22.94 -3.39
C GLY A 235 -5.99 23.43 -1.98
N LEU A 236 -5.26 22.94 -0.96
CA LEU A 236 -5.52 23.27 0.45
C LEU A 236 -4.51 24.27 1.04
N GLY A 237 -3.34 24.40 0.42
CA GLY A 237 -2.20 25.10 1.03
C GLY A 237 -1.59 24.34 2.19
N ASP A 238 -0.75 25.03 2.98
CA ASP A 238 -0.13 24.50 4.20
C ASP A 238 -1.08 24.56 5.39
#